data_daf098cc3e13dd65ef98aaf6467c418a
#
_entry.id   daf098cc3e13dd65ef98aaf6467c418a
#
_cell.length_a   1.000
_cell.length_b   1.000
_cell.length_c   1.000
_cell.angle_alpha   90.00
_cell.angle_beta   90.00
_cell.angle_gamma   90.00
#
_symmetry.space_group_name_H-M   'P 1'
#
loop_
_entity.id
_entity.type
_entity.pdbx_description
1 polymer ?
#
loop_
_entity_poly.entity_id
_entity_poly.type
_entity_poly.pdbx_seq_one_letter_code
_entity_poly.pdbx_strand_id
1 'polypeptide(L)'
;DKIDATELLNKNKLNCFVSVTCEFTKFDNPNRETAGEFLYWNKNGGAVGLITTTRQIFVSVGVDFNITLQQYLFNLNSNTTYSMAEALRLTKNDPEISNIIQRRLVFFIGDPAMKLAFPDPNIKITSVNDIAVNDLNEPLKALSLVNIKGQVEGIGGEVLNNYNGELTSTVFDKNISRSTLANDNIYQNNEPIILDFTTLGETIFKGKASISNGLFEFNFVVPRDIGMAVDNGKFSLYAENTNQDADNSGNEMSILIGGINENAENDNTGPDINLYMNDESFIDGGITNENPFLIVKLFDENGINTSSGIGHDITAVLDGDNSNTFQLNDYYEAALDDYQNGSIKYPLRDLEPGIHTINFKAWDVFNNSSSGEVQFLVNDQNDNLVISNVLNYPNPFVNYTEFWFNHNSSDVLDVLIQIFTVSGKLVKTISQQTNLSGSSSLSRDLIWDGRDEYGDRLAKGVYVYKLKVRSLQTNKKTQKIQKLVIL
;
A
#
# COMPACT_ATOMS: atom_id res chain seq x y z
N ASP A 1 8.25 22.91 -0.01
CA ASP A 1 9.48 23.71 0.15
C ASP A 1 10.75 22.83 0.14
N LYS A 2 11.89 23.34 0.61
CA LYS A 2 13.15 22.56 0.71
C LYS A 2 13.00 21.38 1.66
N ILE A 3 12.33 21.58 2.77
CA ILE A 3 12.13 20.57 3.81
C ILE A 3 11.32 19.43 3.21
N ASP A 4 10.15 19.71 2.63
CA ASP A 4 9.29 18.70 2.01
C ASP A 4 10.04 17.88 0.95
N ALA A 5 10.86 18.54 0.11
CA ALA A 5 11.63 17.87 -0.93
C ALA A 5 12.72 16.92 -0.36
N THR A 6 13.31 17.27 0.79
CA THR A 6 14.37 16.46 1.42
C THR A 6 13.84 15.36 2.33
N GLU A 7 12.58 15.44 2.76
CA GLU A 7 11.90 14.42 3.57
C GLU A 7 11.34 13.25 2.77
N LEU A 8 11.36 13.32 1.43
CA LEU A 8 10.92 12.20 0.60
C LEU A 8 11.86 11.00 0.73
N LEU A 9 11.30 9.86 1.15
CA LEU A 9 12.02 8.60 1.42
C LEU A 9 11.69 7.50 0.39
N ASN A 10 11.35 7.87 -0.83
CA ASN A 10 10.93 6.96 -1.91
C ASN A 10 12.11 6.48 -2.78
N LYS A 11 13.25 6.15 -2.20
CA LYS A 11 14.53 5.84 -2.88
C LYS A 11 14.42 4.82 -4.02
N ASN A 12 13.64 3.76 -3.84
CA ASN A 12 13.47 2.69 -4.84
C ASN A 12 12.13 2.82 -5.61
N LYS A 13 11.42 3.92 -5.42
CA LYS A 13 10.12 4.24 -6.04
C LYS A 13 10.09 5.69 -6.47
N LEU A 14 11.15 6.11 -7.22
CA LEU A 14 11.26 7.48 -7.70
C LEU A 14 10.14 7.78 -8.68
N ASN A 15 9.52 8.94 -8.52
CA ASN A 15 8.45 9.40 -9.41
C ASN A 15 8.97 10.34 -10.50
N CYS A 16 8.12 10.60 -11.49
CA CYS A 16 8.29 11.71 -12.43
C CYS A 16 7.49 12.91 -11.90
N PHE A 17 8.11 14.06 -11.85
CA PHE A 17 7.51 15.26 -11.30
C PHE A 17 7.24 16.29 -12.40
N VAL A 18 5.99 16.71 -12.55
CA VAL A 18 5.59 17.77 -13.48
C VAL A 18 5.15 18.98 -12.68
N SER A 19 5.89 20.07 -12.79
CA SER A 19 5.61 21.32 -12.06
C SER A 19 5.76 22.52 -13.00
N VAL A 20 4.65 22.90 -13.64
CA VAL A 20 4.59 24.06 -14.54
C VAL A 20 4.14 25.29 -13.74
N THR A 21 4.95 25.68 -12.75
CA THR A 21 4.77 26.84 -11.89
C THR A 21 5.98 27.75 -11.92
N CYS A 22 5.88 28.92 -11.31
CA CYS A 22 6.93 29.96 -11.41
C CYS A 22 8.23 29.53 -10.73
N GLU A 23 9.36 29.53 -11.48
CA GLU A 23 10.73 29.38 -10.97
C GLU A 23 10.97 28.13 -10.09
N PHE A 24 10.21 27.06 -10.32
CA PHE A 24 10.31 25.86 -9.47
C PHE A 24 11.72 25.24 -9.54
N THR A 25 12.40 25.34 -10.70
CA THR A 25 13.77 24.87 -10.86
C THR A 25 14.60 25.92 -11.61
N LYS A 26 14.99 26.96 -10.89
CA LYS A 26 15.86 28.05 -11.41
C LYS A 26 17.34 27.67 -11.22
N PHE A 27 17.76 26.60 -11.89
CA PHE A 27 19.10 25.99 -11.74
C PHE A 27 20.27 26.91 -12.11
N ASP A 28 20.00 28.00 -12.81
CA ASP A 28 20.98 29.01 -13.21
C ASP A 28 21.18 30.13 -12.16
N ASN A 29 20.62 29.99 -10.97
CA ASN A 29 20.84 30.91 -9.87
C ASN A 29 22.02 30.43 -8.99
N PRO A 30 23.20 31.08 -9.05
CA PRO A 30 24.36 30.61 -8.31
C PRO A 30 24.27 30.82 -6.79
N ASN A 31 23.29 31.61 -6.33
CA ASN A 31 23.16 31.98 -4.92
C ASN A 31 22.10 31.17 -4.16
N ARG A 32 21.28 30.39 -4.86
CA ARG A 32 20.15 29.69 -4.24
C ARG A 32 19.75 28.45 -5.05
N GLU A 33 19.78 27.30 -4.40
CA GLU A 33 19.14 26.08 -4.91
C GLU A 33 17.61 26.19 -4.79
N THR A 34 16.90 25.58 -5.70
CA THR A 34 15.46 25.62 -5.80
C THR A 34 14.80 24.24 -5.55
N ALA A 35 13.48 24.21 -5.40
CA ALA A 35 12.76 23.00 -5.01
C ALA A 35 13.00 21.83 -5.96
N GLY A 36 13.03 22.06 -7.28
CA GLY A 36 13.29 20.98 -8.24
C GLY A 36 14.70 20.40 -8.13
N GLU A 37 15.69 21.22 -7.78
CA GLU A 37 17.06 20.73 -7.56
C GLU A 37 17.12 19.84 -6.31
N PHE A 38 16.43 20.22 -5.22
CA PHE A 38 16.34 19.38 -4.02
C PHE A 38 15.63 18.06 -4.29
N LEU A 39 14.56 18.05 -5.08
CA LEU A 39 13.86 16.83 -5.48
C LEU A 39 14.76 15.91 -6.30
N TYR A 40 15.51 16.46 -7.25
CA TYR A 40 16.35 15.66 -8.15
C TYR A 40 17.63 15.12 -7.46
N TRP A 41 18.22 15.89 -6.56
CA TRP A 41 19.44 15.53 -5.85
C TRP A 41 19.22 14.83 -4.50
N ASN A 42 17.97 14.55 -4.13
CA ASN A 42 17.69 13.84 -2.88
C ASN A 42 18.23 12.40 -2.94
N LYS A 43 19.12 12.07 -2.01
CA LYS A 43 19.78 10.74 -1.94
C LYS A 43 18.86 9.64 -1.42
N ASN A 44 17.81 10.00 -0.71
CA ASN A 44 16.90 9.08 -0.04
C ASN A 44 15.55 8.91 -0.78
N GLY A 45 15.35 9.70 -1.84
CA GLY A 45 14.09 9.69 -2.59
C GLY A 45 14.03 10.79 -3.63
N GLY A 46 12.85 11.39 -3.83
CA GLY A 46 12.62 12.48 -4.75
C GLY A 46 12.14 12.01 -6.12
N ALA A 47 12.66 12.61 -7.18
CA ALA A 47 12.21 12.38 -8.54
C ALA A 47 13.33 11.85 -9.44
N VAL A 48 12.99 10.92 -10.35
CA VAL A 48 13.90 10.40 -11.39
C VAL A 48 13.99 11.33 -12.58
N GLY A 49 12.97 12.17 -12.78
CA GLY A 49 12.91 13.18 -13.83
C GLY A 49 11.88 14.24 -13.51
N LEU A 50 12.13 15.48 -13.98
CA LEU A 50 11.23 16.61 -13.78
C LEU A 50 10.97 17.33 -15.10
N ILE A 51 9.71 17.68 -15.34
CA ILE A 51 9.30 18.69 -16.33
C ILE A 51 8.93 19.94 -15.52
N THR A 52 9.68 21.02 -15.67
CA THR A 52 9.64 22.13 -14.73
C THR A 52 10.01 23.47 -15.41
N THR A 53 10.01 24.56 -14.66
CA THR A 53 10.21 25.92 -15.17
C THR A 53 11.41 26.64 -14.56
N THR A 54 12.08 27.45 -15.39
CA THR A 54 13.22 28.29 -14.95
C THR A 54 12.82 29.73 -14.57
N ARG A 55 11.68 30.21 -15.01
CA ARG A 55 11.20 31.58 -14.82
C ARG A 55 9.71 31.60 -14.55
N GLN A 56 9.20 32.79 -14.28
CA GLN A 56 7.77 33.03 -14.09
C GLN A 56 6.97 32.67 -15.35
N ILE A 57 5.86 32.02 -15.17
CA ILE A 57 4.92 31.61 -16.19
C ILE A 57 3.51 32.06 -15.78
N PHE A 58 2.69 32.50 -16.73
CA PHE A 58 1.29 32.82 -16.44
C PHE A 58 0.50 31.53 -16.14
N VAL A 59 -0.45 31.61 -15.22
CA VAL A 59 -1.27 30.48 -14.82
C VAL A 59 -2.00 29.86 -16.00
N SER A 60 -2.62 30.67 -16.87
CA SER A 60 -3.28 30.21 -18.09
C SER A 60 -2.35 29.41 -19.01
N VAL A 61 -1.14 29.91 -19.22
CA VAL A 61 -0.13 29.20 -20.02
C VAL A 61 0.29 27.91 -19.38
N GLY A 62 0.43 27.90 -18.06
CA GLY A 62 0.74 26.67 -17.30
C GLY A 62 -0.35 25.61 -17.41
N VAL A 63 -1.61 26.02 -17.37
CA VAL A 63 -2.77 25.13 -17.53
C VAL A 63 -2.81 24.55 -18.94
N ASP A 64 -2.79 25.39 -19.98
CA ASP A 64 -2.83 24.94 -21.37
C ASP A 64 -1.65 24.03 -21.71
N PHE A 65 -0.46 24.39 -21.24
CA PHE A 65 0.75 23.58 -21.41
C PHE A 65 0.63 22.22 -20.74
N ASN A 66 0.09 22.16 -19.52
CA ASN A 66 -0.06 20.90 -18.78
C ASN A 66 -1.11 19.99 -19.43
N ILE A 67 -2.23 20.54 -19.87
CA ILE A 67 -3.27 19.78 -20.61
C ILE A 67 -2.67 19.15 -21.88
N THR A 68 -1.97 19.95 -22.68
CA THR A 68 -1.33 19.45 -23.91
C THR A 68 -0.22 18.44 -23.61
N LEU A 69 0.58 18.66 -22.56
CA LEU A 69 1.63 17.73 -22.14
C LEU A 69 1.07 16.36 -21.75
N GLN A 70 -0.03 16.32 -21.03
CA GLN A 70 -0.67 15.05 -20.61
C GLN A 70 -1.12 14.23 -21.81
N GLN A 71 -1.60 14.84 -22.89
CA GLN A 71 -1.99 14.14 -24.12
C GLN A 71 -0.82 13.36 -24.73
N TYR A 72 0.39 13.97 -24.76
CA TYR A 72 1.59 13.31 -25.27
C TYR A 72 2.23 12.35 -24.26
N LEU A 73 2.25 12.74 -22.98
CA LEU A 73 2.91 11.97 -21.93
C LEU A 73 2.19 10.64 -21.66
N PHE A 74 0.87 10.67 -21.65
CA PHE A 74 0.05 9.49 -21.38
C PHE A 74 -0.44 8.78 -22.65
N ASN A 75 -0.50 9.39 -23.79
CA ASN A 75 -0.83 8.86 -25.14
C ASN A 75 -1.54 7.47 -25.17
N LEU A 76 -2.50 7.28 -24.26
CA LEU A 76 -3.14 6.00 -23.98
C LEU A 76 -3.96 5.42 -25.16
N ASN A 77 -4.23 6.24 -26.16
CA ASN A 77 -4.99 5.84 -27.37
C ASN A 77 -4.08 5.32 -28.51
N SER A 78 -2.80 5.16 -28.25
CA SER A 78 -1.81 4.73 -29.25
C SER A 78 -0.85 3.71 -28.64
N ASN A 79 -0.42 2.74 -29.46
CA ASN A 79 0.60 1.78 -29.06
C ASN A 79 2.02 2.40 -28.95
N THR A 80 2.14 3.73 -29.03
CA THR A 80 3.41 4.44 -28.97
C THR A 80 3.53 5.22 -27.67
N THR A 81 4.39 4.79 -26.77
CA THR A 81 4.75 5.53 -25.56
C THR A 81 5.95 6.43 -25.85
N TYR A 82 5.83 7.73 -25.60
CA TYR A 82 6.93 8.67 -25.74
C TYR A 82 7.79 8.72 -24.48
N SER A 83 9.08 9.03 -24.64
CA SER A 83 9.88 9.41 -23.49
C SER A 83 9.40 10.75 -22.94
N MET A 84 9.71 11.06 -21.68
CA MET A 84 9.32 12.34 -21.06
C MET A 84 9.84 13.56 -21.84
N ALA A 85 11.09 13.49 -22.31
CA ALA A 85 11.66 14.58 -23.09
C ALA A 85 11.02 14.70 -24.48
N GLU A 86 10.66 13.59 -25.10
CA GLU A 86 9.95 13.60 -26.40
C GLU A 86 8.52 14.12 -26.26
N ALA A 87 7.79 13.69 -25.22
CA ALA A 87 6.47 14.26 -24.91
C ALA A 87 6.54 15.78 -24.70
N LEU A 88 7.56 16.27 -23.97
CA LEU A 88 7.80 17.69 -23.79
C LEU A 88 8.12 18.39 -25.13
N ARG A 89 8.94 17.78 -25.98
CA ARG A 89 9.28 18.33 -27.30
C ARG A 89 8.04 18.45 -28.19
N LEU A 90 7.19 17.42 -28.22
CA LEU A 90 5.93 17.42 -28.96
C LEU A 90 4.99 18.51 -28.43
N THR A 91 4.80 18.61 -27.13
CA THR A 91 4.03 19.66 -26.48
C THR A 91 4.48 21.08 -26.92
N LYS A 92 5.80 21.33 -26.89
CA LYS A 92 6.33 22.63 -27.28
C LYS A 92 6.10 22.98 -28.77
N ASN A 93 5.93 21.98 -29.60
CA ASN A 93 5.68 22.14 -31.02
C ASN A 93 4.21 21.99 -31.43
N ASP A 94 3.35 21.69 -30.44
CA ASP A 94 1.92 21.60 -30.67
C ASP A 94 1.34 22.94 -31.17
N PRO A 95 0.42 22.96 -32.14
CA PRO A 95 -0.18 24.19 -32.69
C PRO A 95 -0.78 25.12 -31.63
N GLU A 96 -1.36 24.57 -30.55
CA GLU A 96 -1.95 25.34 -29.44
C GLU A 96 -0.89 26.05 -28.60
N ILE A 97 0.29 25.44 -28.45
CA ILE A 97 1.38 25.90 -27.58
C ILE A 97 2.49 26.63 -28.35
N SER A 98 2.70 26.30 -29.62
CA SER A 98 3.86 26.71 -30.42
C SER A 98 4.03 28.25 -30.53
N ASN A 99 2.95 29.01 -30.47
CA ASN A 99 2.95 30.48 -30.52
C ASN A 99 3.20 31.14 -29.16
N ILE A 100 3.18 30.38 -28.06
CA ILE A 100 3.36 30.92 -26.72
C ILE A 100 4.85 31.00 -26.40
N ILE A 101 5.40 32.19 -26.23
CA ILE A 101 6.84 32.41 -25.98
C ILE A 101 7.27 31.71 -24.66
N GLN A 102 6.43 31.75 -23.65
CA GLN A 102 6.74 31.19 -22.34
C GLN A 102 6.93 29.66 -22.34
N ARG A 103 6.51 28.91 -23.36
CA ARG A 103 6.82 27.50 -23.52
C ARG A 103 8.32 27.18 -23.45
N ARG A 104 9.17 28.16 -23.78
CA ARG A 104 10.64 28.05 -23.75
C ARG A 104 11.18 27.96 -22.33
N LEU A 105 10.42 28.40 -21.35
CA LEU A 105 10.78 28.40 -19.93
C LEU A 105 10.60 27.02 -19.27
N VAL A 106 9.79 26.16 -19.89
CA VAL A 106 9.58 24.78 -19.45
C VAL A 106 10.70 23.90 -20.00
N PHE A 107 11.29 23.07 -19.16
CA PHE A 107 12.39 22.20 -19.56
C PHE A 107 12.33 20.85 -18.79
N PHE A 108 13.15 19.92 -19.22
CA PHE A 108 13.26 18.59 -18.62
C PHE A 108 14.62 18.42 -17.92
N ILE A 109 14.59 17.87 -16.72
CA ILE A 109 15.77 17.34 -16.01
C ILE A 109 15.59 15.84 -15.85
N GLY A 110 16.57 15.05 -16.25
CA GLY A 110 16.56 13.61 -16.20
C GLY A 110 17.16 12.97 -17.44
N ASP A 111 17.05 11.67 -17.57
CA ASP A 111 17.43 10.95 -18.78
C ASP A 111 16.38 11.20 -19.88
N PRO A 112 16.73 11.85 -21.01
CA PRO A 112 15.78 12.16 -22.07
C PRO A 112 15.17 10.93 -22.75
N ALA A 113 15.78 9.76 -22.63
CA ALA A 113 15.28 8.52 -23.20
C ALA A 113 14.28 7.81 -22.26
N MET A 114 14.18 8.26 -21.02
CA MET A 114 13.33 7.63 -20.01
C MET A 114 11.85 7.76 -20.37
N LYS A 115 11.16 6.61 -20.34
CA LYS A 115 9.71 6.51 -20.49
C LYS A 115 9.06 6.31 -19.12
N LEU A 116 7.79 6.70 -19.00
CA LEU A 116 6.97 6.28 -17.87
C LEU A 116 6.73 4.76 -17.95
N ALA A 117 6.79 4.10 -16.81
CA ALA A 117 6.46 2.69 -16.72
C ALA A 117 4.92 2.55 -16.69
N PHE A 118 4.35 2.19 -17.83
CA PHE A 118 2.94 1.82 -17.94
C PHE A 118 2.84 0.31 -18.06
N PRO A 119 1.96 -0.33 -17.27
CA PRO A 119 1.65 -1.73 -17.48
C PRO A 119 0.96 -1.93 -18.84
N ASP A 120 1.21 -3.05 -19.50
CA ASP A 120 0.59 -3.37 -20.79
C ASP A 120 -0.94 -3.50 -20.64
N PRO A 121 -1.76 -2.77 -21.43
CA PRO A 121 -3.22 -2.73 -21.28
C PRO A 121 -3.89 -3.94 -21.97
N ASN A 122 -3.73 -5.12 -21.42
CA ASN A 122 -4.15 -6.37 -22.06
C ASN A 122 -4.92 -7.33 -21.12
N ILE A 123 -5.47 -6.83 -20.02
CA ILE A 123 -6.36 -7.61 -19.16
C ILE A 123 -7.80 -7.29 -19.51
N LYS A 124 -8.62 -8.35 -19.74
CA LYS A 124 -10.05 -8.18 -20.03
C LYS A 124 -10.92 -9.04 -19.14
N ILE A 125 -12.07 -8.48 -18.74
CA ILE A 125 -13.19 -9.23 -18.18
C ILE A 125 -13.95 -9.87 -19.35
N THR A 126 -14.17 -11.16 -19.26
CA THR A 126 -14.86 -11.93 -20.31
C THR A 126 -16.33 -12.20 -19.96
N SER A 127 -16.62 -12.46 -18.67
CA SER A 127 -17.98 -12.72 -18.22
C SER A 127 -18.24 -12.27 -16.79
N VAL A 128 -19.50 -12.03 -16.50
CA VAL A 128 -20.07 -11.74 -15.18
C VAL A 128 -21.19 -12.74 -14.93
N ASN A 129 -21.12 -13.51 -13.83
CA ASN A 129 -22.07 -14.57 -13.51
C ASN A 129 -22.31 -15.53 -14.69
N ASP A 130 -21.25 -15.92 -15.38
CA ASP A 130 -21.24 -16.76 -16.59
C ASP A 130 -21.92 -16.16 -17.82
N ILE A 131 -22.33 -14.89 -17.78
CA ILE A 131 -22.87 -14.15 -18.94
C ILE A 131 -21.74 -13.33 -19.54
N ALA A 132 -21.54 -13.43 -20.86
CA ALA A 132 -20.52 -12.62 -21.54
C ALA A 132 -20.78 -11.11 -21.33
N VAL A 133 -19.74 -10.29 -21.14
CA VAL A 133 -19.88 -8.86 -20.84
C VAL A 133 -20.74 -8.15 -21.88
N ASN A 134 -20.59 -8.49 -23.17
CA ASN A 134 -21.37 -7.88 -24.25
C ASN A 134 -22.86 -8.25 -24.25
N ASP A 135 -23.24 -9.31 -23.55
CA ASP A 135 -24.63 -9.82 -23.45
C ASP A 135 -25.27 -9.46 -22.10
N LEU A 136 -24.50 -8.80 -21.21
CA LEU A 136 -24.94 -8.41 -19.89
C LEU A 136 -25.89 -7.21 -19.98
N ASN A 137 -27.17 -7.41 -19.63
CA ASN A 137 -28.20 -6.37 -19.66
C ASN A 137 -28.69 -5.97 -18.26
N GLU A 138 -28.48 -6.84 -17.27
CA GLU A 138 -28.94 -6.59 -15.90
C GLU A 138 -27.82 -5.92 -15.09
N PRO A 139 -28.14 -4.92 -14.26
CA PRO A 139 -27.15 -4.29 -13.39
C PRO A 139 -26.71 -5.21 -12.25
N LEU A 140 -25.49 -5.00 -11.75
CA LEU A 140 -25.06 -5.56 -10.49
C LEU A 140 -25.83 -4.86 -9.37
N LYS A 141 -26.66 -5.62 -8.67
CA LYS A 141 -27.54 -5.10 -7.60
C LYS A 141 -26.86 -5.21 -6.25
N ALA A 142 -27.09 -4.24 -5.36
CA ALA A 142 -26.69 -4.34 -3.97
C ALA A 142 -27.08 -5.70 -3.37
N LEU A 143 -26.23 -6.25 -2.51
CA LEU A 143 -26.41 -7.54 -1.82
C LEU A 143 -26.46 -8.76 -2.75
N SER A 144 -25.96 -8.63 -3.98
CA SER A 144 -25.81 -9.78 -4.89
C SER A 144 -24.37 -10.27 -4.87
N LEU A 145 -24.20 -11.59 -4.78
CA LEU A 145 -22.92 -12.23 -5.06
C LEU A 145 -22.64 -12.13 -6.56
N VAL A 146 -21.47 -11.65 -6.90
CA VAL A 146 -21.00 -11.46 -8.27
C VAL A 146 -19.76 -12.31 -8.50
N ASN A 147 -19.76 -13.06 -9.60
CA ASN A 147 -18.61 -13.80 -10.10
C ASN A 147 -18.07 -13.13 -11.35
N ILE A 148 -16.79 -12.78 -11.35
CA ILE A 148 -16.07 -12.16 -12.46
C ILE A 148 -15.05 -13.13 -13.00
N LYS A 149 -15.07 -13.35 -14.32
CA LYS A 149 -14.04 -14.12 -15.03
C LYS A 149 -13.38 -13.27 -16.10
N GLY A 150 -12.11 -13.48 -16.30
CA GLY A 150 -11.36 -12.73 -17.30
C GLY A 150 -10.07 -13.41 -17.71
N GLN A 151 -9.33 -12.71 -18.55
CA GLN A 151 -8.11 -13.24 -19.16
C GLN A 151 -7.06 -12.15 -19.41
N VAL A 152 -5.81 -12.57 -19.47
CA VAL A 152 -4.68 -11.76 -19.96
C VAL A 152 -4.45 -12.12 -21.41
N GLU A 153 -4.46 -11.12 -22.30
CA GLU A 153 -4.38 -11.31 -23.75
C GLU A 153 -3.01 -10.94 -24.31
N GLY A 154 -2.61 -11.61 -25.39
CA GLY A 154 -1.52 -11.17 -26.24
C GLY A 154 -1.95 -10.05 -27.20
N ILE A 155 -1.00 -9.58 -28.01
CA ILE A 155 -1.21 -8.48 -28.98
C ILE A 155 -2.30 -8.82 -30.00
N GLY A 156 -2.51 -10.11 -30.31
CA GLY A 156 -3.54 -10.60 -31.23
C GLY A 156 -4.89 -10.89 -30.58
N GLY A 157 -5.05 -10.71 -29.28
CA GLY A 157 -6.26 -11.03 -28.52
C GLY A 157 -6.34 -12.50 -28.07
N GLU A 158 -5.28 -13.30 -28.27
CA GLU A 158 -5.18 -14.67 -27.78
C GLU A 158 -4.87 -14.69 -26.27
N VAL A 159 -5.37 -15.70 -25.55
CA VAL A 159 -5.04 -15.90 -24.13
C VAL A 159 -3.57 -16.25 -23.97
N LEU A 160 -2.88 -15.58 -23.06
CA LEU A 160 -1.48 -15.89 -22.71
C LEU A 160 -1.43 -17.12 -21.78
N ASN A 161 -1.49 -18.31 -22.36
CA ASN A 161 -1.55 -19.59 -21.61
C ASN A 161 -0.35 -19.89 -20.70
N ASN A 162 0.74 -19.14 -20.81
CA ASN A 162 1.92 -19.25 -19.93
C ASN A 162 2.00 -18.13 -18.88
N TYR A 163 0.99 -17.27 -18.80
CA TYR A 163 0.93 -16.21 -17.80
C TYR A 163 0.38 -16.76 -16.47
N ASN A 164 1.20 -16.70 -15.43
CA ASN A 164 0.81 -17.04 -14.07
C ASN A 164 1.23 -15.90 -13.15
N GLY A 165 0.34 -15.48 -12.26
CA GLY A 165 0.59 -14.33 -11.43
C GLY A 165 -0.54 -14.01 -10.47
N GLU A 166 -0.57 -12.78 -10.04
CA GLU A 166 -1.57 -12.23 -9.15
C GLU A 166 -2.26 -11.04 -9.80
N LEU A 167 -3.58 -11.03 -9.79
CA LEU A 167 -4.43 -9.91 -10.19
C LEU A 167 -4.84 -9.12 -8.95
N THR A 168 -4.68 -7.81 -8.99
CA THR A 168 -5.36 -6.87 -8.08
C THR A 168 -6.53 -6.25 -8.82
N SER A 169 -7.73 -6.39 -8.26
CA SER A 169 -8.97 -5.81 -8.79
C SER A 169 -9.51 -4.76 -7.84
N THR A 170 -9.90 -3.61 -8.39
CA THR A 170 -10.65 -2.57 -7.67
C THR A 170 -11.90 -2.26 -8.47
N VAL A 171 -13.06 -2.37 -7.82
CA VAL A 171 -14.35 -2.06 -8.43
C VAL A 171 -14.90 -0.79 -7.81
N PHE A 172 -15.27 0.15 -8.66
CA PHE A 172 -15.82 1.44 -8.26
C PHE A 172 -17.31 1.50 -8.64
N ASP A 173 -18.10 2.11 -7.77
CA ASP A 173 -19.48 2.52 -8.08
C ASP A 173 -19.48 3.57 -9.20
N LYS A 174 -20.64 4.04 -9.54
CA LYS A 174 -20.87 5.07 -10.57
C LYS A 174 -20.14 6.36 -10.27
N ASN A 175 -19.77 7.07 -11.31
CA ASN A 175 -19.20 8.41 -11.18
C ASN A 175 -20.14 9.35 -10.40
N ILE A 176 -19.54 10.21 -9.59
CA ILE A 176 -20.25 11.21 -8.77
C ILE A 176 -20.06 12.59 -9.38
N SER A 177 -21.16 13.26 -9.71
CA SER A 177 -21.12 14.68 -10.11
C SER A 177 -20.98 15.55 -8.87
N ARG A 178 -20.05 16.47 -8.91
CA ARG A 178 -19.73 17.42 -7.84
C ARG A 178 -19.63 18.84 -8.39
N SER A 179 -19.78 19.82 -7.52
CA SER A 179 -19.61 21.23 -7.85
C SER A 179 -18.69 21.88 -6.83
N THR A 180 -17.88 22.85 -7.27
CA THR A 180 -17.07 23.64 -6.34
C THR A 180 -17.96 24.50 -5.43
N LEU A 181 -17.49 24.75 -4.21
CA LEU A 181 -18.27 25.48 -3.19
C LEU A 181 -18.25 26.99 -3.36
N ALA A 182 -17.50 27.55 -4.35
CA ALA A 182 -17.29 28.99 -4.58
C ALA A 182 -16.86 29.76 -3.31
N ASN A 183 -16.14 29.09 -2.39
CA ASN A 183 -15.70 29.63 -1.10
C ASN A 183 -14.51 30.60 -1.20
N ASP A 184 -13.97 30.78 -2.39
CA ASP A 184 -12.97 31.79 -2.75
C ASP A 184 -13.57 33.20 -2.93
N ASN A 185 -14.92 33.33 -2.97
CA ASN A 185 -15.65 34.57 -3.18
C ASN A 185 -15.30 35.29 -4.50
N ILE A 186 -14.96 34.52 -5.55
CA ILE A 186 -14.74 35.08 -6.88
C ILE A 186 -16.06 35.05 -7.67
N TYR A 187 -16.42 36.19 -8.25
CA TYR A 187 -17.68 36.39 -8.96
C TYR A 187 -17.42 36.80 -10.40
N GLN A 188 -18.23 36.28 -11.31
CA GLN A 188 -18.31 36.73 -12.71
C GLN A 188 -19.76 37.11 -12.99
N ASN A 189 -19.98 38.34 -13.52
CA ASN A 189 -21.32 38.89 -13.74
C ASN A 189 -22.25 38.90 -12.52
N ASN A 190 -21.69 39.10 -11.31
CA ASN A 190 -22.36 39.07 -10.03
C ASN A 190 -22.84 37.67 -9.56
N GLU A 191 -22.41 36.60 -10.24
CA GLU A 191 -22.68 35.22 -9.82
C GLU A 191 -21.36 34.56 -9.39
N PRO A 192 -21.37 33.70 -8.37
CA PRO A 192 -20.17 32.96 -7.95
C PRO A 192 -19.73 32.02 -9.07
N ILE A 193 -18.43 31.89 -9.26
CA ILE A 193 -17.89 30.93 -10.22
C ILE A 193 -17.96 29.54 -9.61
N ILE A 194 -18.87 28.73 -10.13
CA ILE A 194 -19.05 27.33 -9.77
C ILE A 194 -18.59 26.48 -10.95
N LEU A 195 -17.70 25.51 -10.67
CA LEU A 195 -17.24 24.52 -11.64
C LEU A 195 -17.86 23.17 -11.30
N ASP A 196 -18.61 22.60 -12.23
CA ASP A 196 -19.10 21.23 -12.15
C ASP A 196 -18.00 20.27 -12.65
N PHE A 197 -17.79 19.19 -11.92
CA PHE A 197 -16.80 18.15 -12.25
C PHE A 197 -17.30 16.78 -11.81
N THR A 198 -16.68 15.74 -12.36
CA THR A 198 -17.00 14.35 -12.04
C THR A 198 -15.82 13.70 -11.33
N THR A 199 -16.09 12.98 -10.25
CA THR A 199 -15.13 12.14 -9.55
C THR A 199 -15.49 10.66 -9.74
N LEU A 200 -14.52 9.77 -9.54
CA LEU A 200 -14.80 8.34 -9.41
C LEU A 200 -15.82 8.12 -8.29
N GLY A 201 -16.64 7.08 -8.47
CA GLY A 201 -17.50 6.56 -7.41
C GLY A 201 -16.70 5.92 -6.28
N GLU A 202 -17.40 5.56 -5.21
CA GLU A 202 -16.80 4.89 -4.05
C GLU A 202 -16.26 3.50 -4.45
N THR A 203 -15.23 3.04 -3.76
CA THR A 203 -14.71 1.68 -3.94
C THR A 203 -15.65 0.68 -3.30
N ILE A 204 -16.29 -0.17 -4.10
CA ILE A 204 -17.21 -1.19 -3.62
C ILE A 204 -16.59 -2.58 -3.44
N PHE A 205 -15.41 -2.79 -4.01
CA PHE A 205 -14.60 -3.98 -3.80
C PHE A 205 -13.13 -3.70 -4.12
N LYS A 206 -12.23 -4.25 -3.31
CA LYS A 206 -10.79 -4.29 -3.57
C LYS A 206 -10.23 -5.62 -3.09
N GLY A 207 -9.66 -6.40 -3.99
CA GLY A 207 -9.15 -7.74 -3.65
C GLY A 207 -8.21 -8.29 -4.69
N LYS A 208 -7.73 -9.50 -4.43
CA LYS A 208 -6.74 -10.19 -5.23
C LYS A 208 -7.27 -11.52 -5.75
N ALA A 209 -6.81 -11.90 -6.95
CA ALA A 209 -7.09 -13.20 -7.54
C ALA A 209 -5.86 -13.83 -8.18
N SER A 210 -5.76 -15.14 -8.12
CA SER A 210 -4.74 -15.89 -8.82
C SER A 210 -4.97 -15.89 -10.33
N ILE A 211 -3.91 -15.68 -11.10
CA ILE A 211 -3.92 -15.89 -12.55
C ILE A 211 -3.22 -17.20 -12.83
N SER A 212 -3.92 -18.11 -13.50
CA SER A 212 -3.38 -19.40 -13.94
C SER A 212 -3.63 -19.59 -15.43
N ASN A 213 -2.55 -19.84 -16.19
CA ASN A 213 -2.62 -20.02 -17.65
C ASN A 213 -3.34 -18.85 -18.34
N GLY A 214 -3.10 -17.62 -17.88
CA GLY A 214 -3.71 -16.40 -18.42
C GLY A 214 -5.17 -16.17 -18.04
N LEU A 215 -5.79 -17.03 -17.23
CA LEU A 215 -7.18 -16.91 -16.78
C LEU A 215 -7.26 -16.56 -15.30
N PHE A 216 -8.25 -15.78 -14.94
CA PHE A 216 -8.56 -15.41 -13.54
C PHE A 216 -10.05 -15.45 -13.27
N GLU A 217 -10.38 -15.63 -12.00
CA GLU A 217 -11.75 -15.59 -11.48
C GLU A 217 -11.73 -15.02 -10.06
N PHE A 218 -12.68 -14.15 -9.75
CA PHE A 218 -12.90 -13.68 -8.38
C PHE A 218 -14.38 -13.41 -8.10
N ASN A 219 -14.73 -13.44 -6.81
CA ASN A 219 -16.07 -13.20 -6.33
C ASN A 219 -16.08 -12.00 -5.38
N PHE A 220 -17.22 -11.34 -5.27
CA PHE A 220 -17.52 -10.38 -4.22
C PHE A 220 -19.03 -10.18 -4.07
N VAL A 221 -19.46 -9.69 -2.92
CA VAL A 221 -20.83 -9.24 -2.72
C VAL A 221 -20.88 -7.73 -2.87
N VAL A 222 -21.81 -7.23 -3.67
CA VAL A 222 -22.00 -5.78 -3.88
C VAL A 222 -22.51 -5.16 -2.58
N PRO A 223 -21.85 -4.15 -2.00
CA PRO A 223 -22.29 -3.52 -0.75
C PRO A 223 -23.68 -2.90 -0.87
N ARG A 224 -24.40 -2.85 0.26
CA ARG A 224 -25.72 -2.22 0.35
C ARG A 224 -25.69 -0.73 0.04
N ASP A 225 -24.56 -0.08 0.29
CA ASP A 225 -24.39 1.38 0.20
C ASP A 225 -24.18 1.92 -1.22
N ILE A 226 -24.24 1.07 -2.26
CA ILE A 226 -24.16 1.58 -3.63
C ILE A 226 -25.31 2.53 -3.94
N GLY A 227 -25.09 3.48 -4.83
CA GLY A 227 -26.17 4.34 -5.33
C GLY A 227 -27.29 3.54 -6.00
N MET A 228 -28.54 3.84 -5.69
CA MET A 228 -29.72 3.10 -6.22
C MET A 228 -29.93 3.32 -7.73
N ALA A 229 -29.53 4.48 -8.27
CA ALA A 229 -29.61 4.74 -9.70
C ALA A 229 -28.73 3.76 -10.47
N VAL A 230 -29.20 3.30 -11.63
CA VAL A 230 -28.43 2.39 -12.50
C VAL A 230 -27.58 3.21 -13.44
N ASP A 231 -26.27 3.00 -13.41
CA ASP A 231 -25.31 3.59 -14.34
C ASP A 231 -24.02 2.73 -14.38
N ASN A 232 -23.08 3.10 -15.24
CA ASN A 232 -21.83 2.37 -15.41
C ASN A 232 -20.93 2.49 -14.18
N GLY A 233 -20.49 1.35 -13.67
CA GLY A 233 -19.36 1.25 -12.74
C GLY A 233 -18.03 1.19 -13.47
N LYS A 234 -16.93 1.07 -12.70
CA LYS A 234 -15.61 0.91 -13.25
C LYS A 234 -14.88 -0.24 -12.56
N PHE A 235 -14.36 -1.17 -13.34
CA PHE A 235 -13.44 -2.21 -12.90
C PHE A 235 -12.04 -1.80 -13.31
N SER A 236 -11.12 -1.73 -12.37
CA SER A 236 -9.69 -1.47 -12.59
C SER A 236 -8.91 -2.71 -12.23
N LEU A 237 -8.10 -3.19 -13.17
CA LEU A 237 -7.40 -4.46 -13.10
C LEU A 237 -5.90 -4.21 -13.26
N TYR A 238 -5.10 -4.83 -12.40
CA TYR A 238 -3.65 -4.81 -12.47
C TYR A 238 -3.11 -6.19 -12.16
N ALA A 239 -2.19 -6.69 -12.96
CA ALA A 239 -1.60 -8.00 -12.77
C ALA A 239 -0.08 -7.98 -12.82
N GLU A 240 0.52 -8.72 -11.91
CA GLU A 240 1.96 -8.98 -11.87
C GLU A 240 2.22 -10.43 -12.26
N ASN A 241 3.19 -10.62 -13.18
CA ASN A 241 3.64 -11.96 -13.59
C ASN A 241 4.73 -12.44 -12.63
N THR A 242 4.53 -13.57 -11.97
CA THR A 242 5.50 -14.13 -10.99
C THR A 242 6.83 -14.57 -11.60
N ASN A 243 6.89 -14.78 -12.92
CA ASN A 243 8.06 -15.32 -13.62
C ASN A 243 8.77 -14.31 -14.51
N GLN A 244 8.23 -13.11 -14.69
CA GLN A 244 8.76 -12.07 -15.56
C GLN A 244 8.60 -10.72 -14.86
N ASP A 245 9.56 -9.83 -15.02
CA ASP A 245 9.45 -8.43 -14.57
C ASP A 245 8.50 -7.65 -15.51
N ALA A 246 7.27 -8.14 -15.68
CA ALA A 246 6.25 -7.58 -16.55
C ALA A 246 4.93 -7.43 -15.77
N ASP A 247 4.34 -6.28 -15.89
CA ASP A 247 3.05 -5.96 -15.33
C ASP A 247 2.03 -5.60 -16.42
N ASN A 248 0.77 -5.85 -16.12
CA ASN A 248 -0.33 -5.72 -17.07
C ASN A 248 -1.48 -4.96 -16.40
N SER A 249 -2.27 -4.26 -17.20
CA SER A 249 -3.44 -3.54 -16.72
C SER A 249 -4.66 -3.82 -17.58
N GLY A 250 -5.83 -3.46 -17.05
CA GLY A 250 -7.08 -3.50 -17.79
C GLY A 250 -8.16 -2.70 -17.09
N ASN A 251 -9.20 -2.40 -17.81
CA ASN A 251 -10.40 -1.81 -17.24
C ASN A 251 -11.63 -2.25 -18.00
N GLU A 252 -12.79 -2.23 -17.28
CA GLU A 252 -14.09 -2.43 -17.87
C GLU A 252 -15.04 -1.34 -17.30
N MET A 253 -15.75 -0.66 -18.20
CA MET A 253 -16.58 0.50 -17.85
C MET A 253 -18.01 0.39 -18.43
N SER A 254 -18.38 -0.74 -19.00
CA SER A 254 -19.71 -0.96 -19.57
C SER A 254 -20.67 -1.70 -18.61
N ILE A 255 -20.16 -2.22 -17.51
CA ILE A 255 -20.96 -2.99 -16.55
C ILE A 255 -21.82 -2.04 -15.72
N LEU A 256 -23.12 -2.24 -15.77
CA LEU A 256 -24.09 -1.46 -15.00
C LEU A 256 -24.10 -1.88 -13.53
N ILE A 257 -24.20 -0.90 -12.64
CA ILE A 257 -24.33 -1.10 -11.18
C ILE A 257 -25.52 -0.28 -10.68
N GLY A 258 -26.36 -0.84 -9.82
CA GLY A 258 -27.49 -0.14 -9.20
C GLY A 258 -28.68 -1.04 -8.88
N GLY A 259 -29.62 -0.52 -8.12
CA GLY A 259 -30.74 -1.28 -7.58
C GLY A 259 -30.35 -2.18 -6.42
N ILE A 260 -31.28 -2.97 -5.92
CA ILE A 260 -31.10 -3.88 -4.79
C ILE A 260 -31.62 -5.28 -5.11
N ASN A 261 -30.98 -6.30 -4.60
CA ASN A 261 -31.45 -7.68 -4.64
C ASN A 261 -32.44 -7.91 -3.49
N GLU A 262 -33.71 -7.88 -3.78
CA GLU A 262 -34.81 -8.10 -2.79
C GLU A 262 -34.83 -9.51 -2.23
N ASN A 263 -34.16 -10.47 -2.88
CA ASN A 263 -34.11 -11.87 -2.47
C ASN A 263 -32.82 -12.22 -1.70
N ALA A 264 -32.01 -11.22 -1.34
CA ALA A 264 -30.80 -11.45 -0.53
C ALA A 264 -31.21 -12.05 0.83
N GLU A 265 -30.44 -13.02 1.31
CA GLU A 265 -30.62 -13.57 2.66
C GLU A 265 -30.32 -12.48 3.70
N ASN A 266 -31.06 -12.51 4.82
CA ASN A 266 -30.83 -11.55 5.89
C ASN A 266 -29.56 -11.91 6.66
N ASP A 267 -28.70 -10.92 6.82
CA ASP A 267 -27.56 -10.97 7.71
C ASP A 267 -27.71 -9.95 8.85
N ASN A 268 -27.36 -10.33 10.06
CA ASN A 268 -27.41 -9.50 11.26
C ASN A 268 -26.13 -9.59 12.09
N THR A 269 -25.07 -10.14 11.51
CA THR A 269 -23.78 -10.36 12.18
C THR A 269 -22.74 -9.44 11.57
N GLY A 270 -22.08 -8.62 12.35
CA GLY A 270 -20.99 -7.80 11.83
C GLY A 270 -19.66 -8.56 11.80
N PRO A 271 -18.64 -8.00 11.13
CA PRO A 271 -17.38 -8.70 10.86
C PRO A 271 -16.59 -9.05 12.12
N ASP A 272 -15.89 -10.19 12.09
CA ASP A 272 -14.87 -10.55 13.06
C ASP A 272 -13.63 -9.67 12.89
N ILE A 273 -13.12 -9.10 14.00
CA ILE A 273 -12.01 -8.13 14.01
C ILE A 273 -10.89 -8.64 14.88
N ASN A 274 -9.68 -8.74 14.31
CA ASN A 274 -8.46 -9.02 15.05
C ASN A 274 -7.43 -7.89 14.80
N LEU A 275 -6.95 -7.27 15.88
CA LEU A 275 -6.08 -6.10 15.87
C LEU A 275 -4.68 -6.45 16.35
N TYR A 276 -3.67 -5.98 15.62
CA TYR A 276 -2.26 -6.20 15.93
C TYR A 276 -1.43 -4.94 15.66
N MET A 277 -0.27 -4.84 16.32
CA MET A 277 0.71 -3.80 16.05
C MET A 277 1.95 -4.43 15.41
N ASN A 278 2.36 -3.91 14.25
CA ASN A 278 3.54 -4.32 13.46
C ASN A 278 3.46 -5.71 12.82
N ASP A 279 3.04 -6.74 13.55
CA ASP A 279 2.87 -8.12 13.05
C ASP A 279 1.80 -8.88 13.84
N GLU A 280 1.35 -10.01 13.29
CA GLU A 280 0.26 -10.83 13.84
C GLU A 280 0.62 -11.58 15.15
N SER A 281 1.89 -11.57 15.56
CA SER A 281 2.31 -12.14 16.85
C SER A 281 2.18 -11.14 18.01
N PHE A 282 1.77 -9.90 17.73
CA PHE A 282 1.56 -8.88 18.75
C PHE A 282 0.50 -9.33 19.77
N ILE A 283 0.81 -9.10 21.03
CA ILE A 283 -0.10 -9.38 22.15
C ILE A 283 -0.59 -8.02 22.70
N ASP A 284 -1.87 -7.91 22.96
CA ASP A 284 -2.48 -6.73 23.56
C ASP A 284 -1.72 -6.27 24.82
N GLY A 285 -1.47 -4.96 24.92
CA GLY A 285 -0.58 -4.39 25.93
C GLY A 285 0.92 -4.49 25.62
N GLY A 286 1.32 -5.02 24.47
CA GLY A 286 2.71 -5.15 24.05
C GLY A 286 3.41 -3.83 23.79
N ILE A 287 4.74 -3.90 23.62
CA ILE A 287 5.59 -2.72 23.36
C ILE A 287 5.75 -2.51 21.86
N THR A 288 5.69 -1.27 21.41
CA THR A 288 5.95 -0.86 20.03
C THR A 288 6.85 0.37 19.95
N ASN A 289 7.25 0.77 18.74
CA ASN A 289 7.98 2.00 18.46
C ASN A 289 7.02 3.19 18.23
N GLU A 290 7.56 4.39 18.02
CA GLU A 290 6.80 5.62 17.75
C GLU A 290 6.13 5.64 16.37
N ASN A 291 6.54 4.77 15.44
CA ASN A 291 5.99 4.69 14.08
C ASN A 291 5.57 3.24 13.75
N PRO A 292 4.59 2.67 14.46
CA PRO A 292 4.17 1.30 14.22
C PRO A 292 3.18 1.19 13.06
N PHE A 293 2.98 -0.03 12.56
CA PHE A 293 1.85 -0.35 11.71
C PHE A 293 0.69 -0.90 12.53
N LEU A 294 -0.50 -0.35 12.37
CA LEU A 294 -1.73 -1.02 12.74
C LEU A 294 -2.04 -2.08 11.68
N ILE A 295 -2.17 -3.33 12.10
CA ILE A 295 -2.59 -4.45 11.26
C ILE A 295 -3.94 -4.92 11.76
N VAL A 296 -4.91 -4.98 10.85
CA VAL A 296 -6.25 -5.49 11.14
C VAL A 296 -6.52 -6.67 10.24
N LYS A 297 -7.03 -7.76 10.80
CA LYS A 297 -7.59 -8.89 10.06
C LYS A 297 -9.08 -8.89 10.24
N LEU A 298 -9.78 -8.97 9.14
CA LEU A 298 -11.23 -8.93 9.08
C LEU A 298 -11.75 -10.20 8.39
N PHE A 299 -12.82 -10.73 8.91
CA PHE A 299 -13.57 -11.83 8.29
C PHE A 299 -15.06 -11.56 8.39
N ASP A 300 -15.77 -11.80 7.29
CA ASP A 300 -17.23 -11.79 7.24
C ASP A 300 -17.72 -12.74 6.14
N GLU A 301 -18.81 -13.48 6.40
CA GLU A 301 -19.36 -14.45 5.44
C GLU A 301 -19.80 -13.83 4.12
N ASN A 302 -20.23 -12.58 4.15
CA ASN A 302 -20.69 -11.82 2.98
C ASN A 302 -19.63 -10.83 2.46
N GLY A 303 -18.58 -10.58 3.24
CA GLY A 303 -17.48 -9.68 2.93
C GLY A 303 -17.61 -8.30 3.57
N ILE A 304 -16.51 -7.57 3.54
CA ILE A 304 -16.34 -6.28 4.23
C ILE A 304 -16.83 -5.14 3.33
N ASN A 305 -17.57 -4.20 3.92
CA ASN A 305 -17.98 -2.99 3.24
C ASN A 305 -16.79 -2.03 3.10
N THR A 306 -16.35 -1.79 1.88
CA THR A 306 -15.27 -0.87 1.53
C THR A 306 -15.79 0.47 1.02
N SER A 307 -17.10 0.60 0.81
CA SER A 307 -17.70 1.86 0.34
C SER A 307 -17.70 2.89 1.47
N SER A 308 -17.28 4.12 1.16
CA SER A 308 -17.29 5.26 2.10
C SER A 308 -18.69 5.86 2.18
N GLY A 309 -19.68 5.05 2.56
CA GLY A 309 -21.05 5.51 2.76
C GLY A 309 -21.18 6.36 4.03
N ILE A 310 -22.18 7.23 4.11
CA ILE A 310 -22.39 8.09 5.27
C ILE A 310 -22.57 7.23 6.54
N GLY A 311 -21.55 7.21 7.38
CA GLY A 311 -21.55 6.52 8.67
C GLY A 311 -21.09 5.05 8.64
N HIS A 312 -20.71 4.51 7.48
CA HIS A 312 -20.26 3.12 7.35
C HIS A 312 -18.76 3.00 6.99
N ASP A 313 -17.99 4.03 7.28
CA ASP A 313 -16.54 3.99 7.09
C ASP A 313 -15.87 2.97 8.01
N ILE A 314 -14.81 2.36 7.51
CA ILE A 314 -13.85 1.62 8.34
C ILE A 314 -13.01 2.67 9.05
N THR A 315 -13.07 2.70 10.38
CA THR A 315 -12.46 3.76 11.17
C THR A 315 -11.57 3.24 12.28
N ALA A 316 -10.53 4.02 12.59
CA ALA A 316 -9.75 3.87 13.81
C ALA A 316 -9.65 5.20 14.55
N VAL A 317 -9.74 5.15 15.86
CA VAL A 317 -9.61 6.30 16.75
C VAL A 317 -8.52 6.04 17.76
N LEU A 318 -7.49 6.88 17.76
CA LEU A 318 -6.38 6.82 18.70
C LEU A 318 -6.73 7.58 19.98
N ASP A 319 -6.53 6.95 21.14
CA ASP A 319 -6.68 7.53 22.48
C ASP A 319 -8.03 8.22 22.71
N GLY A 320 -9.07 7.80 22.01
CA GLY A 320 -10.40 8.38 22.12
C GLY A 320 -10.57 9.75 21.48
N ASP A 321 -9.60 10.23 20.69
CA ASP A 321 -9.71 11.51 19.98
C ASP A 321 -10.60 11.38 18.73
N ASN A 322 -11.90 11.52 18.91
CA ASN A 322 -12.89 11.49 17.84
C ASN A 322 -12.78 12.67 16.86
N SER A 323 -12.01 13.70 17.18
CA SER A 323 -11.79 14.83 16.26
C SER A 323 -10.79 14.49 15.15
N ASN A 324 -10.00 13.43 15.35
CA ASN A 324 -8.95 12.97 14.43
C ASN A 324 -9.12 11.48 14.13
N THR A 325 -10.25 11.11 13.55
CA THR A 325 -10.57 9.73 13.15
C THR A 325 -9.84 9.36 11.87
N PHE A 326 -9.13 8.24 11.87
CA PHE A 326 -8.52 7.68 10.67
C PHE A 326 -9.58 6.94 9.84
N GLN A 327 -9.75 7.32 8.57
CA GLN A 327 -10.55 6.57 7.60
C GLN A 327 -9.67 5.54 6.90
N LEU A 328 -10.04 4.28 6.95
CA LEU A 328 -9.18 3.16 6.56
C LEU A 328 -9.70 2.34 5.37
N ASN A 329 -10.79 2.76 4.74
CA ASN A 329 -11.40 2.07 3.59
C ASN A 329 -10.39 1.81 2.47
N ASP A 330 -9.58 2.80 2.10
CA ASP A 330 -8.57 2.70 1.03
C ASP A 330 -7.42 1.72 1.37
N TYR A 331 -7.22 1.43 2.65
CA TYR A 331 -6.18 0.53 3.14
C TYR A 331 -6.66 -0.93 3.25
N TYR A 332 -7.96 -1.17 3.09
CA TYR A 332 -8.49 -2.53 3.09
C TYR A 332 -8.21 -3.22 1.75
N GLU A 333 -7.86 -4.50 1.83
CA GLU A 333 -7.69 -5.39 0.68
C GLU A 333 -8.15 -6.80 1.06
N ALA A 334 -9.05 -7.38 0.25
CA ALA A 334 -9.45 -8.77 0.43
C ALA A 334 -8.31 -9.74 0.11
N ALA A 335 -8.30 -10.88 0.73
CA ALA A 335 -7.27 -11.89 0.57
C ALA A 335 -7.25 -12.49 -0.85
N LEU A 336 -6.16 -13.18 -1.18
CA LEU A 336 -6.02 -13.85 -2.47
C LEU A 336 -7.10 -14.93 -2.63
N ASP A 337 -7.89 -14.83 -3.70
CA ASP A 337 -9.00 -15.73 -4.05
C ASP A 337 -10.10 -15.84 -2.97
N ASP A 338 -10.16 -14.88 -2.04
CA ASP A 338 -11.06 -14.93 -0.90
C ASP A 338 -11.58 -13.53 -0.54
N TYR A 339 -12.84 -13.24 -0.87
CA TYR A 339 -13.50 -11.96 -0.58
C TYR A 339 -14.02 -11.84 0.86
N GLN A 340 -14.11 -12.95 1.59
CA GLN A 340 -14.63 -13.02 2.96
C GLN A 340 -13.56 -12.61 3.98
N ASN A 341 -12.30 -12.89 3.69
CA ASN A 341 -11.15 -12.48 4.48
C ASN A 341 -10.45 -11.27 3.89
N GLY A 342 -9.97 -10.39 4.73
CA GLY A 342 -9.17 -9.26 4.28
C GLY A 342 -8.35 -8.64 5.38
N SER A 343 -7.53 -7.67 5.01
CA SER A 343 -6.64 -7.01 5.95
C SER A 343 -6.44 -5.54 5.66
N ILE A 344 -6.10 -4.82 6.72
CA ILE A 344 -5.66 -3.42 6.67
C ILE A 344 -4.25 -3.36 7.23
N LYS A 345 -3.39 -2.59 6.58
CA LYS A 345 -2.07 -2.21 7.10
C LYS A 345 -1.91 -0.70 7.02
N TYR A 346 -2.00 -0.05 8.17
CA TYR A 346 -1.98 1.41 8.29
C TYR A 346 -0.76 1.90 9.08
N PRO A 347 0.08 2.81 8.53
CA PRO A 347 1.22 3.36 9.26
C PRO A 347 0.78 4.47 10.23
N LEU A 348 0.98 4.25 11.52
CA LEU A 348 0.91 5.32 12.51
C LEU A 348 2.27 6.04 12.55
N ARG A 349 2.27 7.31 12.93
CA ARG A 349 3.48 8.12 12.92
C ARG A 349 3.53 9.04 14.14
N ASP A 350 4.78 9.25 14.59
CA ASP A 350 5.12 10.27 15.60
C ASP A 350 4.29 10.14 16.89
N LEU A 351 4.07 8.90 17.32
CA LEU A 351 3.36 8.64 18.58
C LEU A 351 4.24 9.04 19.77
N GLU A 352 3.65 9.75 20.71
CA GLU A 352 4.32 10.10 21.96
C GLU A 352 4.62 8.85 22.80
N PRO A 353 5.70 8.84 23.59
CA PRO A 353 5.95 7.73 24.52
C PRO A 353 4.84 7.61 25.57
N GLY A 354 4.33 6.39 25.74
CA GLY A 354 3.25 6.13 26.69
C GLY A 354 2.33 5.01 26.26
N ILE A 355 1.28 4.80 27.05
CA ILE A 355 0.22 3.83 26.74
C ILE A 355 -0.74 4.48 25.75
N HIS A 356 -0.99 3.80 24.66
CA HIS A 356 -1.96 4.19 23.64
C HIS A 356 -3.03 3.12 23.48
N THR A 357 -4.20 3.54 23.02
CA THR A 357 -5.33 2.67 22.73
C THR A 357 -5.91 3.01 21.37
N ILE A 358 -6.13 2.02 20.51
CA ILE A 358 -6.87 2.19 19.26
C ILE A 358 -8.21 1.51 19.39
N ASN A 359 -9.27 2.28 19.15
CA ASN A 359 -10.63 1.78 18.96
C ASN A 359 -10.89 1.69 17.46
N PHE A 360 -11.20 0.51 16.97
CA PHE A 360 -11.42 0.22 15.56
C PHE A 360 -12.87 -0.20 15.31
N LYS A 361 -13.43 0.21 14.17
CA LYS A 361 -14.78 -0.17 13.76
C LYS A 361 -14.79 -0.52 12.26
N ALA A 362 -15.48 -1.60 11.91
CA ALA A 362 -15.73 -2.01 10.53
C ALA A 362 -17.19 -2.44 10.33
N TRP A 363 -17.57 -2.52 9.07
CA TRP A 363 -18.92 -2.88 8.62
C TRP A 363 -18.82 -3.99 7.58
N ASP A 364 -19.81 -4.88 7.55
CA ASP A 364 -20.03 -5.82 6.47
C ASP A 364 -20.80 -5.17 5.31
N VAL A 365 -20.97 -5.90 4.21
CA VAL A 365 -21.73 -5.42 3.04
C VAL A 365 -23.23 -5.26 3.29
N PHE A 366 -23.78 -5.81 4.38
CA PHE A 366 -25.17 -5.65 4.84
C PHE A 366 -25.36 -4.48 5.82
N ASN A 367 -24.27 -3.77 6.18
CA ASN A 367 -24.26 -2.67 7.14
C ASN A 367 -24.41 -3.12 8.61
N ASN A 368 -24.03 -4.33 8.96
CA ASN A 368 -23.82 -4.69 10.35
C ASN A 368 -22.40 -4.28 10.77
N SER A 369 -22.22 -3.83 11.99
CA SER A 369 -20.92 -3.35 12.45
C SER A 369 -20.38 -4.14 13.64
N SER A 370 -19.07 -4.24 13.69
CA SER A 370 -18.32 -4.68 14.86
C SER A 370 -17.27 -3.66 15.25
N SER A 371 -16.85 -3.72 16.51
CA SER A 371 -15.78 -2.88 17.04
C SER A 371 -14.76 -3.74 17.80
N GLY A 372 -13.50 -3.33 17.73
CA GLY A 372 -12.41 -3.94 18.47
C GLY A 372 -11.51 -2.87 19.09
N GLU A 373 -10.73 -3.28 20.08
CA GLU A 373 -9.79 -2.39 20.77
C GLU A 373 -8.44 -3.09 20.89
N VAL A 374 -7.36 -2.34 20.76
CA VAL A 374 -5.99 -2.79 21.03
C VAL A 374 -5.26 -1.72 21.82
N GLN A 375 -4.59 -2.17 22.91
CA GLN A 375 -3.72 -1.32 23.71
C GLN A 375 -2.25 -1.66 23.45
N PHE A 376 -1.39 -0.63 23.46
CA PHE A 376 0.05 -0.81 23.28
C PHE A 376 0.85 0.27 23.99
N LEU A 377 2.12 -0.03 24.31
CA LEU A 377 3.05 0.88 24.94
C LEU A 377 4.08 1.35 23.91
N VAL A 378 4.10 2.65 23.63
CA VAL A 378 5.18 3.28 22.86
C VAL A 378 6.34 3.60 23.79
N ASN A 379 7.51 3.06 23.47
CA ASN A 379 8.71 3.28 24.27
C ASN A 379 9.52 4.45 23.74
N ASP A 380 10.08 5.29 24.64
CA ASP A 380 10.92 6.43 24.26
C ASP A 380 12.19 5.92 23.56
N GLN A 381 12.49 6.45 22.37
CA GLN A 381 13.74 6.13 21.63
C GLN A 381 15.02 6.53 22.41
N ASN A 382 14.90 7.42 23.38
CA ASN A 382 16.02 7.76 24.27
C ASN A 382 16.31 6.66 25.31
N ASP A 383 15.40 5.72 25.52
CA ASP A 383 15.60 4.57 26.38
C ASP A 383 16.50 3.49 25.75
N ASN A 384 17.10 2.68 26.58
CA ASN A 384 17.99 1.59 26.16
C ASN A 384 17.25 0.60 25.25
N LEU A 385 17.97 -0.02 24.31
CA LEU A 385 17.45 -1.16 23.57
C LEU A 385 16.98 -2.23 24.56
N VAL A 386 15.71 -2.58 24.51
CA VAL A 386 15.07 -3.57 25.39
C VAL A 386 14.69 -4.80 24.57
N ILE A 387 14.95 -5.99 25.13
CA ILE A 387 14.43 -7.26 24.63
C ILE A 387 13.57 -7.92 25.68
N SER A 388 12.43 -8.49 25.27
CA SER A 388 11.47 -9.20 26.12
C SER A 388 11.10 -10.54 25.51
N ASN A 389 10.34 -11.36 26.24
CA ASN A 389 9.83 -12.65 25.79
C ASN A 389 10.88 -13.55 25.11
N VAL A 390 12.13 -13.52 25.63
CA VAL A 390 13.23 -14.34 25.10
C VAL A 390 12.99 -15.78 25.45
N LEU A 391 12.77 -16.61 24.46
CA LEU A 391 12.56 -18.06 24.62
C LEU A 391 13.13 -18.81 23.41
N ASN A 392 13.23 -20.12 23.54
CA ASN A 392 13.46 -21.01 22.40
C ASN A 392 12.34 -22.05 22.33
N TYR A 393 11.88 -22.35 21.12
CA TYR A 393 10.79 -23.31 20.88
C TYR A 393 11.12 -24.25 19.71
N PRO A 394 10.88 -25.55 19.86
CA PRO A 394 10.49 -26.23 21.10
C PRO A 394 11.60 -26.23 22.16
N ASN A 395 11.22 -26.28 23.44
CA ASN A 395 12.13 -26.47 24.57
C ASN A 395 11.40 -27.29 25.65
N PRO A 396 11.77 -28.56 25.94
CA PRO A 396 12.90 -29.32 25.37
C PRO A 396 12.77 -29.66 23.89
N PHE A 397 13.93 -29.89 23.20
CA PHE A 397 13.96 -30.30 21.81
C PHE A 397 14.84 -31.52 21.53
N VAL A 398 14.59 -32.17 20.38
CA VAL A 398 15.36 -33.34 19.93
C VAL A 398 16.21 -32.99 18.71
N ASN A 399 15.63 -32.43 17.69
CA ASN A 399 16.31 -32.20 16.40
C ASN A 399 16.74 -30.78 16.19
N TYR A 400 15.89 -29.80 16.53
CA TYR A 400 16.17 -28.38 16.38
C TYR A 400 15.33 -27.55 17.34
N THR A 401 15.70 -26.30 17.55
CA THR A 401 14.95 -25.27 18.26
C THR A 401 15.14 -23.94 17.56
N GLU A 402 14.13 -23.07 17.66
CA GLU A 402 14.16 -21.70 17.14
C GLU A 402 14.25 -20.73 18.31
N PHE A 403 14.99 -19.62 18.15
CA PHE A 403 15.11 -18.60 19.18
C PHE A 403 14.19 -17.43 18.87
N TRP A 404 13.37 -17.07 19.83
CA TRP A 404 12.36 -16.02 19.72
C TRP A 404 12.60 -14.93 20.75
N PHE A 405 12.39 -13.68 20.35
CA PHE A 405 12.45 -12.55 21.27
C PHE A 405 11.72 -11.34 20.68
N ASN A 406 11.21 -10.47 21.55
CA ASN A 406 10.63 -9.17 21.17
C ASN A 406 11.64 -8.07 21.44
N HIS A 407 11.60 -6.98 20.67
CA HIS A 407 12.45 -5.80 20.86
C HIS A 407 11.70 -4.50 20.55
N ASN A 408 12.21 -3.37 21.07
CA ASN A 408 11.64 -2.02 20.91
C ASN A 408 12.38 -1.16 19.86
N SER A 409 13.14 -1.75 18.95
CA SER A 409 13.93 -1.01 17.97
C SER A 409 13.36 -1.17 16.56
N SER A 410 13.33 -0.08 15.80
CA SER A 410 13.05 -0.07 14.36
C SER A 410 14.30 -0.31 13.50
N ASP A 411 15.48 -0.37 14.14
CA ASP A 411 16.77 -0.54 13.45
C ASP A 411 17.01 -1.98 13.03
N VAL A 412 17.90 -2.15 12.06
CA VAL A 412 18.53 -3.46 11.79
C VAL A 412 19.31 -3.88 13.03
N LEU A 413 18.99 -5.06 13.53
CA LEU A 413 19.63 -5.61 14.72
C LEU A 413 20.66 -6.69 14.36
N ASP A 414 21.82 -6.59 14.97
CA ASP A 414 22.85 -7.63 14.96
C ASP A 414 22.62 -8.55 16.17
N VAL A 415 22.20 -9.78 15.89
CA VAL A 415 21.81 -10.78 16.91
C VAL A 415 22.90 -11.83 17.04
N LEU A 416 23.38 -12.02 18.26
CA LEU A 416 24.39 -13.01 18.62
C LEU A 416 23.88 -13.94 19.71
N ILE A 417 23.76 -15.22 19.40
CA ILE A 417 23.39 -16.26 20.36
C ILE A 417 24.64 -17.09 20.68
N GLN A 418 24.99 -17.14 21.94
CA GLN A 418 26.09 -17.96 22.44
C GLN A 418 25.53 -19.04 23.37
N ILE A 419 25.81 -20.31 23.08
CA ILE A 419 25.28 -21.46 23.82
C ILE A 419 26.44 -22.07 24.65
N PHE A 420 26.17 -22.33 25.91
CA PHE A 420 27.16 -22.80 26.89
C PHE A 420 26.67 -24.07 27.58
N THR A 421 27.59 -24.89 27.98
CA THR A 421 27.33 -25.92 29.00
C THR A 421 27.01 -25.27 30.35
N VAL A 422 26.43 -25.98 31.29
CA VAL A 422 26.21 -25.48 32.67
C VAL A 422 27.51 -25.12 33.39
N SER A 423 28.65 -25.70 32.96
CA SER A 423 29.98 -25.35 33.48
C SER A 423 30.58 -24.10 32.85
N GLY A 424 29.87 -23.43 31.90
CA GLY A 424 30.32 -22.17 31.25
C GLY A 424 31.19 -22.35 30.01
N LYS A 425 31.38 -23.59 29.50
CA LYS A 425 32.12 -23.81 28.25
C LYS A 425 31.23 -23.44 27.07
N LEU A 426 31.70 -22.52 26.19
CA LEU A 426 31.03 -22.17 24.94
C LEU A 426 31.04 -23.38 24.01
N VAL A 427 29.88 -23.71 23.43
CA VAL A 427 29.70 -24.86 22.52
C VAL A 427 29.23 -24.44 21.14
N LYS A 428 28.49 -23.34 21.02
CA LYS A 428 28.01 -22.82 19.73
C LYS A 428 27.81 -21.32 19.76
N THR A 429 28.14 -20.68 18.64
CA THR A 429 27.82 -19.26 18.35
C THR A 429 26.98 -19.18 17.08
N ILE A 430 25.87 -18.48 17.14
CA ILE A 430 25.00 -18.17 16.00
C ILE A 430 24.95 -16.65 15.88
N SER A 431 25.22 -16.11 14.69
CA SER A 431 25.18 -14.68 14.43
C SER A 431 24.36 -14.42 13.18
N GLN A 432 23.43 -13.47 13.27
CA GLN A 432 22.56 -13.09 12.18
C GLN A 432 22.11 -11.65 12.32
N GLN A 433 21.91 -10.98 11.19
CA GLN A 433 21.26 -9.67 11.14
C GLN A 433 19.77 -9.86 10.83
N THR A 434 18.91 -9.13 11.54
CA THR A 434 17.48 -9.11 11.31
C THR A 434 17.03 -7.71 10.90
N ASN A 435 16.22 -7.63 9.84
CA ASN A 435 15.62 -6.40 9.32
C ASN A 435 14.18 -6.22 9.82
N LEU A 436 13.75 -6.98 10.80
CA LEU A 436 12.38 -6.94 11.27
C LEU A 436 12.14 -5.64 12.04
N SER A 437 11.45 -4.71 11.42
CA SER A 437 10.95 -3.50 12.06
C SER A 437 9.71 -3.84 12.87
N GLY A 438 9.76 -3.71 14.19
CA GLY A 438 8.60 -3.85 15.04
C GLY A 438 8.79 -4.77 16.24
N SER A 439 7.85 -4.70 17.13
CA SER A 439 7.90 -5.18 18.51
C SER A 439 7.85 -6.68 18.72
N SER A 440 7.73 -7.51 17.70
CA SER A 440 7.88 -8.96 17.88
C SER A 440 8.30 -9.63 16.59
N SER A 441 9.54 -9.96 16.48
CA SER A 441 9.92 -10.92 15.48
C SER A 441 9.99 -12.29 16.11
N LEU A 442 9.05 -13.12 15.77
CA LEU A 442 9.23 -14.54 15.74
C LEU A 442 10.23 -14.83 14.62
N SER A 443 11.50 -14.60 14.89
CA SER A 443 12.56 -14.88 13.95
C SER A 443 12.66 -16.40 13.81
N ARG A 444 11.95 -16.96 12.85
CA ARG A 444 12.16 -18.35 12.40
C ARG A 444 13.54 -18.59 11.80
N ASP A 445 14.29 -17.53 11.60
CA ASP A 445 15.61 -17.56 10.95
C ASP A 445 16.75 -17.93 11.90
N LEU A 446 16.53 -17.88 13.22
CA LEU A 446 17.53 -18.23 14.23
C LEU A 446 17.31 -19.67 14.70
N ILE A 447 17.66 -20.61 13.84
CA ILE A 447 17.48 -22.06 14.08
C ILE A 447 18.80 -22.67 14.55
N TRP A 448 18.71 -23.62 15.49
CA TRP A 448 19.82 -24.41 15.93
C TRP A 448 19.47 -25.89 16.02
N ASP A 449 20.34 -26.73 15.45
CA ASP A 449 20.16 -28.18 15.30
C ASP A 449 20.77 -29.01 16.44
N GLY A 450 21.21 -28.38 17.52
CA GLY A 450 21.84 -29.05 18.67
C GLY A 450 23.27 -29.52 18.45
N ARG A 451 23.97 -28.97 17.40
CA ARG A 451 25.38 -29.29 17.11
C ARG A 451 26.33 -28.19 17.60
N ASP A 452 27.53 -28.59 17.95
CA ASP A 452 28.58 -27.64 18.35
C ASP A 452 29.22 -26.93 17.13
N GLU A 453 30.30 -26.15 17.37
CA GLU A 453 31.01 -25.45 16.30
C GLU A 453 31.67 -26.39 15.28
N TYR A 454 31.95 -27.63 15.66
CA TYR A 454 32.62 -28.63 14.82
C TYR A 454 31.64 -29.54 14.07
N GLY A 455 30.31 -29.38 14.34
CA GLY A 455 29.26 -30.19 13.74
C GLY A 455 28.93 -31.45 14.54
N ASP A 456 29.54 -31.66 15.68
CA ASP A 456 29.26 -32.79 16.55
C ASP A 456 27.97 -32.57 17.37
N ARG A 457 27.14 -33.60 17.50
CA ARG A 457 25.92 -33.53 18.27
C ARG A 457 26.20 -33.45 19.76
N LEU A 458 25.59 -32.46 20.42
CA LEU A 458 25.74 -32.29 21.87
C LEU A 458 24.97 -33.36 22.64
N ALA A 459 25.47 -33.69 23.81
CA ALA A 459 24.86 -34.67 24.71
C ALA A 459 23.49 -34.14 25.22
N LYS A 460 22.60 -35.06 25.53
CA LYS A 460 21.34 -34.74 26.21
C LYS A 460 21.62 -34.06 27.55
N GLY A 461 20.90 -33.00 27.84
CA GLY A 461 21.13 -32.25 29.06
C GLY A 461 20.64 -30.82 29.03
N VAL A 462 20.96 -30.09 30.08
CA VAL A 462 20.64 -28.65 30.21
C VAL A 462 21.84 -27.84 29.75
N TYR A 463 21.50 -26.81 28.95
CA TYR A 463 22.43 -25.81 28.45
C TYR A 463 21.92 -24.40 28.79
N VAL A 464 22.77 -23.41 28.68
CA VAL A 464 22.43 -22.03 28.89
C VAL A 464 22.78 -21.27 27.61
N TYR A 465 21.88 -20.46 27.13
CA TYR A 465 22.22 -19.56 26.04
C TYR A 465 22.13 -18.10 26.45
N LYS A 466 22.98 -17.31 25.83
CA LYS A 466 23.04 -15.86 25.97
C LYS A 466 22.72 -15.22 24.65
N LEU A 467 21.59 -14.54 24.61
CA LEU A 467 21.17 -13.69 23.48
C LEU A 467 21.71 -12.29 23.70
N LYS A 468 22.51 -11.79 22.76
CA LYS A 468 22.96 -10.41 22.69
C LYS A 468 22.39 -9.76 21.43
N VAL A 469 21.87 -8.56 21.58
CA VAL A 469 21.30 -7.79 20.47
C VAL A 469 21.94 -6.41 20.45
N ARG A 470 22.31 -5.95 19.26
CA ARG A 470 22.89 -4.63 19.04
C ARG A 470 22.19 -3.96 17.86
N SER A 471 21.73 -2.71 18.04
CA SER A 471 21.28 -1.87 16.93
C SER A 471 22.50 -1.42 16.11
N LEU A 472 22.41 -1.55 14.78
CA LEU A 472 23.49 -1.11 13.88
C LEU A 472 23.49 0.40 13.67
N GLN A 473 22.38 1.09 13.87
CA GLN A 473 22.29 2.54 13.72
C GLN A 473 22.68 3.27 15.01
N THR A 474 22.04 2.92 16.11
CA THR A 474 22.26 3.60 17.41
C THR A 474 23.39 3.00 18.24
N ASN A 475 23.92 1.82 17.85
CA ASN A 475 24.92 1.05 18.57
C ASN A 475 24.53 0.67 20.03
N LYS A 476 23.25 0.83 20.39
CA LYS A 476 22.69 0.38 21.68
C LYS A 476 22.71 -1.14 21.75
N LYS A 477 22.95 -1.68 22.95
CA LYS A 477 23.14 -3.12 23.18
C LYS A 477 22.33 -3.61 24.36
N THR A 478 21.79 -4.82 24.23
CA THR A 478 21.12 -5.50 25.33
C THR A 478 21.43 -6.99 25.30
N GLN A 479 21.17 -7.69 26.41
CA GLN A 479 21.38 -9.14 26.48
C GLN A 479 20.44 -9.80 27.47
N LYS A 480 20.08 -11.06 27.19
CA LYS A 480 19.34 -11.93 28.09
C LYS A 480 19.97 -13.33 28.13
N ILE A 481 19.81 -14.02 29.27
CA ILE A 481 20.29 -15.39 29.46
C ILE A 481 19.08 -16.26 29.77
N GLN A 482 18.99 -17.41 29.11
CA GLN A 482 17.92 -18.38 29.27
C GLN A 482 18.46 -19.81 29.26
N LYS A 483 17.63 -20.78 29.70
CA LYS A 483 17.94 -22.19 29.69
C LYS A 483 17.30 -22.87 28.49
N LEU A 484 18.00 -23.87 27.97
CA LEU A 484 17.46 -24.80 26.98
C LEU A 484 17.80 -26.24 27.34
N VAL A 485 17.00 -27.19 26.85
CA VAL A 485 17.14 -28.62 27.17
C VAL A 485 17.17 -29.43 25.89
N ILE A 486 18.21 -30.28 25.73
CA ILE A 486 18.33 -31.25 24.64
C ILE A 486 17.90 -32.64 25.19
N LEU A 487 16.99 -33.34 24.45
CA LEU A 487 16.49 -34.66 24.78
C LEU A 487 17.19 -35.77 24.01
#